data_4c226ce680127af0320f2ff5646714f2
#
_entry.id   4c226ce680127af0320f2ff5646714f2
#
_cell.length_a   1.000
_cell.length_b   1.000
_cell.length_c   1.000
_cell.angle_alpha   90.00
_cell.angle_beta   90.00
_cell.angle_gamma   90.00
#
_symmetry.space_group_name_H-M   'P 1'
#
loop_
_entity.id
_entity.type
_entity.pdbx_description
1 polymer ?
#
loop_
_entity_poly.entity_id
_entity_poly.type
_entity_poly.pdbx_seq_one_letter_code
_entity_poly.pdbx_strand_id
1 'polypeptide(L)'
;TCGPFQHRDYRVAEACIRAGIHYIDLADARDYVTGFTTLDALARQQAVVAITGASTVPALAAAVIDELIIGLTPLSIDYGINPGNQTPRGLATVRAILSYCGKPFLQWRNGQWIKVHGWQGLRRHQYPAPMGKRWLGYCNVPDLSLFPQRYPSVRDIVFRAGLELSLLHLGTWALSWLARWGIVGDWSRHAPSLLRASEWFLRAGSDIGGMHVTVTGNDAKQYLVRRTWYLVAENGDGPQVPCTPSVVLIKKLARGELT
;
A
#
# COMPACT_ATOMS: atom_id res chain seq x y z
N THR A 1 -3.93 15.33 10.83
CA THR A 1 -3.50 13.97 10.50
C THR A 1 -4.24 12.96 11.39
N CYS A 2 -5.01 12.05 10.81
CA CYS A 2 -5.98 11.22 11.53
C CYS A 2 -5.66 9.71 11.47
N GLY A 3 -4.42 9.31 11.19
CA GLY A 3 -4.01 7.89 11.19
C GLY A 3 -3.92 7.26 12.59
N PRO A 4 -3.87 5.93 12.72
CA PRO A 4 -4.07 4.96 11.65
C PRO A 4 -5.55 4.86 11.23
N PHE A 5 -5.81 4.51 9.96
CA PHE A 5 -7.17 4.41 9.40
C PHE A 5 -7.86 3.07 9.67
N GLN A 6 -7.13 2.09 10.17
CA GLN A 6 -7.69 0.79 10.56
C GLN A 6 -8.76 0.98 11.64
N HIS A 7 -9.96 0.44 11.39
CA HIS A 7 -11.13 0.54 12.29
C HIS A 7 -11.63 1.97 12.55
N ARG A 8 -11.35 2.92 11.65
CA ARG A 8 -11.90 4.28 11.70
C ARG A 8 -13.23 4.36 10.97
N ASP A 9 -14.08 5.25 11.47
CA ASP A 9 -15.30 5.70 10.80
C ASP A 9 -15.01 6.93 9.90
N TYR A 10 -16.04 7.41 9.21
CA TYR A 10 -15.93 8.53 8.27
C TYR A 10 -16.27 9.89 8.88
N ARG A 11 -16.38 10.02 10.21
CA ARG A 11 -16.83 11.28 10.88
C ARG A 11 -16.09 12.53 10.42
N VAL A 12 -14.77 12.43 10.20
CA VAL A 12 -13.97 13.58 9.77
C VAL A 12 -14.29 13.93 8.31
N ALA A 13 -14.35 12.96 7.43
CA ALA A 13 -14.72 13.16 6.03
C ALA A 13 -16.14 13.72 5.91
N GLU A 14 -17.11 13.13 6.63
CA GLU A 14 -18.49 13.60 6.66
C GLU A 14 -18.61 15.04 7.16
N ALA A 15 -17.88 15.40 8.23
CA ALA A 15 -17.87 16.76 8.75
C ALA A 15 -17.33 17.76 7.72
N CYS A 16 -16.24 17.43 7.03
CA CYS A 16 -15.71 18.26 5.94
C CYS A 16 -16.73 18.41 4.80
N ILE A 17 -17.30 17.32 4.33
CA ILE A 17 -18.28 17.33 3.24
C ILE A 17 -19.51 18.18 3.61
N ARG A 18 -20.09 17.97 4.80
CA ARG A 18 -21.25 18.75 5.31
C ARG A 18 -20.94 20.23 5.44
N ALA A 19 -19.69 20.59 5.70
CA ALA A 19 -19.23 21.97 5.77
C ALA A 19 -18.91 22.59 4.39
N GLY A 20 -19.13 21.87 3.28
CA GLY A 20 -18.79 22.34 1.94
C GLY A 20 -17.27 22.38 1.68
N ILE A 21 -16.48 21.58 2.41
CA ILE A 21 -15.02 21.55 2.32
C ILE A 21 -14.58 20.29 1.58
N HIS A 22 -13.73 20.45 0.57
CA HIS A 22 -13.11 19.33 -0.12
C HIS A 22 -12.27 18.47 0.84
N TYR A 23 -12.27 17.17 0.64
CA TYR A 23 -11.57 16.22 1.50
C TYR A 23 -10.61 15.34 0.69
N ILE A 24 -9.36 15.25 1.15
CA ILE A 24 -8.36 14.34 0.56
C ILE A 24 -7.61 13.69 1.73
N ASP A 25 -7.47 12.37 1.71
CA ASP A 25 -6.67 11.63 2.68
C ASP A 25 -5.66 10.65 2.04
N LEU A 26 -4.74 10.15 2.86
CA LEU A 26 -3.71 9.18 2.49
C LEU A 26 -4.01 7.79 3.12
N ALA A 27 -5.27 7.43 3.26
CA ALA A 27 -5.65 6.17 3.89
C ALA A 27 -5.10 4.95 3.14
N ASP A 28 -4.58 4.00 3.90
CA ASP A 28 -4.05 2.71 3.43
C ASP A 28 -4.83 1.50 3.99
N ALA A 29 -5.84 1.76 4.81
CA ALA A 29 -6.69 0.72 5.37
C ALA A 29 -7.71 0.25 4.34
N ARG A 30 -7.67 -1.04 3.98
CA ARG A 30 -8.47 -1.62 2.90
C ARG A 30 -9.96 -1.36 3.07
N ASP A 31 -10.51 -1.69 4.24
CA ASP A 31 -11.95 -1.56 4.50
C ASP A 31 -12.39 -0.08 4.50
N TYR A 32 -11.56 0.81 5.04
CA TYR A 32 -11.83 2.25 5.03
C TYR A 32 -11.92 2.80 3.60
N VAL A 33 -10.92 2.50 2.77
CA VAL A 33 -10.88 3.01 1.39
C VAL A 33 -11.99 2.41 0.53
N THR A 34 -12.24 1.11 0.65
CA THR A 34 -13.30 0.45 -0.16
C THR A 34 -14.71 0.87 0.23
N GLY A 35 -14.95 1.14 1.50
CA GLY A 35 -16.26 1.60 1.98
C GLY A 35 -16.52 3.10 1.82
N PHE A 36 -15.51 3.89 1.43
CA PHE A 36 -15.60 5.35 1.34
C PHE A 36 -16.64 5.84 0.32
N THR A 37 -16.95 5.03 -0.69
CA THR A 37 -17.98 5.33 -1.69
C THR A 37 -19.37 5.54 -1.09
N THR A 38 -19.61 5.14 0.15
CA THR A 38 -20.86 5.46 0.88
C THR A 38 -21.08 6.96 1.06
N LEU A 39 -20.04 7.76 0.96
CA LEU A 39 -20.10 9.22 1.06
C LEU A 39 -20.36 9.93 -0.28
N ASP A 40 -20.39 9.19 -1.42
CA ASP A 40 -20.51 9.78 -2.75
C ASP A 40 -21.77 10.66 -2.91
N ALA A 41 -22.92 10.15 -2.47
CA ALA A 41 -24.18 10.89 -2.56
C ALA A 41 -24.14 12.21 -1.75
N LEU A 42 -23.55 12.18 -0.56
CA LEU A 42 -23.39 13.35 0.28
C LEU A 42 -22.41 14.36 -0.34
N ALA A 43 -21.29 13.90 -0.89
CA ALA A 43 -20.33 14.75 -1.54
C ALA A 43 -20.91 15.46 -2.78
N ARG A 44 -21.67 14.72 -3.61
CA ARG A 44 -22.39 15.29 -4.77
C ARG A 44 -23.42 16.32 -4.34
N GLN A 45 -24.21 16.06 -3.29
CA GLN A 45 -25.20 16.99 -2.76
C GLN A 45 -24.55 18.32 -2.32
N GLN A 46 -23.36 18.27 -1.76
CA GLN A 46 -22.63 19.44 -1.29
C GLN A 46 -21.70 20.05 -2.35
N ALA A 47 -21.68 19.50 -3.58
CA ALA A 47 -20.78 19.92 -4.68
C ALA A 47 -19.30 19.98 -4.24
N VAL A 48 -18.84 18.99 -3.48
CA VAL A 48 -17.44 18.89 -3.03
C VAL A 48 -16.77 17.62 -3.54
N VAL A 49 -15.47 17.70 -3.71
CA VAL A 49 -14.61 16.56 -4.04
C VAL A 49 -14.18 15.88 -2.75
N ALA A 50 -14.41 14.58 -2.64
CA ALA A 50 -13.96 13.75 -1.53
C ALA A 50 -13.16 12.56 -2.06
N ILE A 51 -11.87 12.50 -1.74
CA ILE A 51 -10.92 11.49 -2.23
C ILE A 51 -10.25 10.82 -1.05
N THR A 52 -10.27 9.50 -1.03
CA THR A 52 -9.52 8.68 -0.07
C THR A 52 -8.41 7.89 -0.77
N GLY A 53 -7.38 7.51 -0.02
CA GLY A 53 -6.28 6.70 -0.54
C GLY A 53 -5.33 7.42 -1.50
N ALA A 54 -5.23 8.74 -1.41
CA ALA A 54 -4.34 9.56 -2.25
C ALA A 54 -2.87 9.42 -1.80
N SER A 55 -2.36 8.18 -1.79
CA SER A 55 -1.05 7.79 -1.28
C SER A 55 -0.30 6.88 -2.27
N THR A 56 0.82 6.28 -1.84
CA THR A 56 1.59 5.32 -2.65
C THR A 56 0.70 4.18 -3.14
N VAL A 57 -0.13 3.65 -2.26
CA VAL A 57 -1.17 2.66 -2.54
C VAL A 57 -2.49 3.19 -1.98
N PRO A 58 -3.55 3.28 -2.80
CA PRO A 58 -3.67 2.81 -4.18
C PRO A 58 -3.28 3.81 -5.29
N ALA A 59 -3.18 5.12 -5.02
CA ALA A 59 -3.18 6.14 -6.07
C ALA A 59 -1.95 6.11 -6.98
N LEU A 60 -0.72 6.14 -6.42
CA LEU A 60 0.50 6.09 -7.24
C LEU A 60 0.61 4.75 -7.96
N ALA A 61 0.30 3.65 -7.27
CA ALA A 61 0.32 2.32 -7.87
C ALA A 61 -0.61 2.24 -9.09
N ALA A 62 -1.85 2.75 -8.98
CA ALA A 62 -2.80 2.77 -10.09
C ALA A 62 -2.30 3.61 -11.28
N ALA A 63 -1.76 4.81 -11.02
CA ALA A 63 -1.21 5.67 -12.07
C ALA A 63 -0.06 5.00 -12.84
N VAL A 64 0.85 4.32 -12.12
CA VAL A 64 1.95 3.58 -12.74
C VAL A 64 1.44 2.38 -13.53
N ILE A 65 0.45 1.65 -13.01
CA ILE A 65 -0.14 0.52 -13.72
C ILE A 65 -0.81 0.99 -15.00
N ASP A 66 -1.59 2.07 -14.96
CA ASP A 66 -2.26 2.64 -16.15
C ASP A 66 -1.26 2.96 -17.26
N GLU A 67 -0.09 3.48 -16.92
CA GLU A 67 0.99 3.74 -17.88
C GLU A 67 1.61 2.45 -18.41
N LEU A 68 1.87 1.47 -17.54
CA LEU A 68 2.50 0.21 -17.93
C LEU A 68 1.62 -0.68 -18.80
N ILE A 69 0.29 -0.55 -18.72
CA ILE A 69 -0.65 -1.37 -19.51
C ILE A 69 -0.93 -0.79 -20.91
N ILE A 70 -0.42 0.37 -21.27
CA ILE A 70 -0.64 0.95 -22.58
C ILE A 70 -0.21 -0.05 -23.68
N GLY A 71 -1.18 -0.47 -24.53
CA GLY A 71 -0.96 -1.48 -25.56
C GLY A 71 -0.82 -2.91 -25.06
N LEU A 72 -1.20 -3.20 -23.80
CA LEU A 72 -1.23 -4.53 -23.23
C LEU A 72 -2.63 -4.90 -22.73
N THR A 73 -3.00 -6.16 -22.84
CA THR A 73 -4.07 -6.77 -22.05
C THR A 73 -3.43 -7.35 -20.79
N PRO A 74 -3.56 -6.69 -19.61
CA PRO A 74 -2.87 -7.11 -18.40
C PRO A 74 -3.46 -8.41 -17.86
N LEU A 75 -2.59 -9.33 -17.45
CA LEU A 75 -2.92 -10.63 -16.84
C LEU A 75 -2.52 -10.71 -15.38
N SER A 76 -1.40 -10.08 -15.00
CA SER A 76 -0.96 -10.06 -13.62
C SER A 76 -0.31 -8.72 -13.24
N ILE A 77 -0.53 -8.33 -11.98
CA ILE A 77 0.06 -7.16 -11.33
C ILE A 77 0.78 -7.63 -10.07
N ASP A 78 2.10 -7.43 -10.01
CA ASP A 78 2.94 -7.72 -8.84
C ASP A 78 3.69 -6.44 -8.47
N TYR A 79 3.44 -5.93 -7.28
CA TYR A 79 4.03 -4.67 -6.84
C TYR A 79 4.34 -4.71 -5.36
N GLY A 80 5.21 -3.80 -4.92
CA GLY A 80 5.60 -3.76 -3.53
C GLY A 80 6.43 -2.57 -3.16
N ILE A 81 6.50 -2.33 -1.84
CA ILE A 81 7.27 -1.26 -1.22
C ILE A 81 8.27 -1.82 -0.22
N ASN A 82 9.41 -1.15 -0.10
CA ASN A 82 10.43 -1.47 0.89
C ASN A 82 11.10 -0.17 1.35
N PRO A 83 10.70 0.39 2.51
CA PRO A 83 11.33 1.61 3.05
C PRO A 83 12.73 1.32 3.58
N GLY A 84 13.58 2.34 3.59
CA GLY A 84 14.85 2.32 4.28
C GLY A 84 14.68 2.16 5.80
N ASN A 85 15.64 1.52 6.45
CA ASN A 85 15.56 1.27 7.89
C ASN A 85 15.67 2.56 8.73
N GLN A 86 16.37 3.58 8.21
CA GLN A 86 16.52 4.89 8.86
C GLN A 86 15.33 5.81 8.58
N THR A 87 14.39 5.42 7.71
CA THR A 87 13.17 6.19 7.47
C THR A 87 12.38 6.33 8.78
N PRO A 88 12.04 7.56 9.20
CA PRO A 88 11.23 7.77 10.40
C PRO A 88 9.91 7.01 10.33
N ARG A 89 9.63 6.22 11.35
CA ARG A 89 8.40 5.44 11.45
C ARG A 89 7.67 5.79 12.73
N GLY A 90 6.44 6.27 12.58
CA GLY A 90 5.57 6.55 13.72
C GLY A 90 4.98 5.27 14.33
N LEU A 91 4.60 5.34 15.61
CA LEU A 91 3.91 4.25 16.29
C LEU A 91 2.62 3.82 15.57
N ALA A 92 1.91 4.77 14.95
CA ALA A 92 0.71 4.49 14.17
C ALA A 92 1.00 3.54 12.98
N THR A 93 2.07 3.81 12.24
CA THR A 93 2.52 2.96 11.12
C THR A 93 2.89 1.55 11.60
N VAL A 94 3.65 1.46 12.71
CA VAL A 94 4.04 0.15 13.27
C VAL A 94 2.81 -0.61 13.75
N ARG A 95 1.84 0.04 14.40
CA ARG A 95 0.56 -0.57 14.78
C ARG A 95 -0.22 -1.08 13.58
N ALA A 96 -0.32 -0.28 12.51
CA ALA A 96 -0.98 -0.68 11.28
C ALA A 96 -0.34 -1.94 10.67
N ILE A 97 0.99 -1.96 10.54
CA ILE A 97 1.77 -3.09 10.02
C ILE A 97 1.54 -4.35 10.86
N LEU A 98 1.57 -4.23 12.18
CA LEU A 98 1.43 -5.36 13.09
C LEU A 98 -0.02 -5.85 13.23
N SER A 99 -1.02 -5.02 12.93
CA SER A 99 -2.44 -5.36 13.06
C SER A 99 -2.86 -6.51 12.13
N TYR A 100 -2.23 -6.64 10.96
CA TYR A 100 -2.49 -7.75 10.02
C TYR A 100 -1.38 -8.83 10.01
N CYS A 101 -0.36 -8.71 10.87
CA CYS A 101 0.72 -9.70 10.96
C CYS A 101 0.16 -11.09 11.34
N GLY A 102 0.30 -12.06 10.43
CA GLY A 102 -0.26 -13.40 10.56
C GLY A 102 -1.78 -13.51 10.44
N LYS A 103 -2.49 -12.40 10.29
CA LYS A 103 -3.95 -12.39 10.10
C LYS A 103 -4.32 -12.75 8.67
N PRO A 104 -5.43 -13.48 8.45
CA PRO A 104 -5.89 -13.81 7.11
C PRO A 104 -6.52 -12.61 6.42
N PHE A 105 -6.31 -12.52 5.11
CA PHE A 105 -7.02 -11.62 4.21
C PHE A 105 -7.16 -12.24 2.82
N LEU A 106 -8.03 -11.67 1.98
CA LEU A 106 -8.28 -12.17 0.64
C LEU A 106 -7.37 -11.49 -0.39
N GLN A 107 -6.83 -12.29 -1.29
CA GLN A 107 -6.00 -11.86 -2.41
C GLN A 107 -6.54 -12.46 -3.71
N TRP A 108 -6.52 -11.68 -4.80
CA TRP A 108 -6.98 -12.12 -6.12
C TRP A 108 -5.88 -12.93 -6.81
N ARG A 109 -6.12 -14.22 -7.03
CA ARG A 109 -5.16 -15.15 -7.63
C ARG A 109 -5.88 -16.12 -8.57
N ASN A 110 -5.34 -16.31 -9.77
CA ASN A 110 -5.92 -17.17 -10.80
C ASN A 110 -7.41 -16.87 -11.09
N GLY A 111 -7.82 -15.59 -10.99
CA GLY A 111 -9.20 -15.19 -11.20
C GLY A 111 -10.16 -15.54 -10.07
N GLN A 112 -9.67 -15.77 -8.86
CA GLN A 112 -10.49 -16.09 -7.69
C GLN A 112 -9.91 -15.51 -6.40
N TRP A 113 -10.74 -15.34 -5.41
CA TRP A 113 -10.32 -14.90 -4.08
C TRP A 113 -9.73 -16.06 -3.29
N ILE A 114 -8.46 -15.96 -2.90
CA ILE A 114 -7.79 -16.92 -2.01
C ILE A 114 -7.42 -16.28 -0.68
N LYS A 115 -7.45 -17.07 0.38
CA LYS A 115 -7.03 -16.64 1.72
C LYS A 115 -5.51 -16.74 1.85
N VAL A 116 -4.88 -15.63 2.19
CA VAL A 116 -3.45 -15.52 2.51
C VAL A 116 -3.26 -14.88 3.88
N HIS A 117 -2.04 -14.87 4.40
CA HIS A 117 -1.76 -14.29 5.74
C HIS A 117 -0.69 -13.21 5.63
N GLY A 118 -0.90 -12.12 6.37
CA GLY A 118 0.02 -10.99 6.40
C GLY A 118 1.44 -11.38 6.80
N TRP A 119 2.42 -10.79 6.16
CA TRP A 119 3.87 -11.05 6.30
C TRP A 119 4.33 -12.44 5.88
N GLN A 120 3.43 -13.33 5.46
CA GLN A 120 3.78 -14.62 4.85
C GLN A 120 3.99 -14.47 3.32
N GLY A 121 4.22 -15.58 2.61
CA GLY A 121 4.48 -15.56 1.18
C GLY A 121 5.80 -14.85 0.84
N LEU A 122 6.86 -15.18 1.63
CA LEU A 122 8.20 -14.62 1.46
C LEU A 122 8.69 -14.70 0.01
N ARG A 123 9.23 -13.58 -0.46
CA ARG A 123 9.87 -13.47 -1.76
C ARG A 123 11.07 -12.54 -1.67
N ARG A 124 12.16 -12.89 -2.31
CA ARG A 124 13.26 -11.94 -2.55
C ARG A 124 13.00 -11.22 -3.86
N HIS A 125 13.10 -9.90 -3.83
CA HIS A 125 13.00 -9.05 -5.01
C HIS A 125 14.33 -8.32 -5.22
N GLN A 126 14.76 -8.25 -6.49
CA GLN A 126 15.94 -7.50 -6.89
C GLN A 126 15.51 -6.11 -7.32
N TYR A 127 15.86 -5.12 -6.54
CA TYR A 127 15.75 -3.72 -6.91
C TYR A 127 17.01 -3.24 -7.63
N PRO A 128 16.94 -2.16 -8.42
CA PRO A 128 18.14 -1.53 -8.95
C PRO A 128 19.04 -1.00 -7.83
N ALA A 129 20.32 -0.74 -8.17
CA ALA A 129 21.23 -0.07 -7.25
C ALA A 129 20.66 1.31 -6.86
N PRO A 130 20.88 1.75 -5.63
CA PRO A 130 21.67 1.12 -4.57
C PRO A 130 20.88 0.17 -3.64
N MET A 131 19.58 -0.07 -3.84
CA MET A 131 18.75 -0.89 -2.95
C MET A 131 19.16 -2.37 -2.88
N GLY A 132 19.47 -2.98 -4.03
CA GLY A 132 19.85 -4.39 -4.10
C GLY A 132 18.69 -5.36 -3.77
N LYS A 133 19.02 -6.51 -3.17
CA LYS A 133 18.05 -7.56 -2.85
C LYS A 133 17.33 -7.28 -1.55
N ARG A 134 15.98 -7.35 -1.56
CA ARG A 134 15.12 -7.14 -0.40
C ARG A 134 14.16 -8.31 -0.21
N TRP A 135 13.86 -8.66 1.04
CA TRP A 135 12.77 -9.58 1.37
C TRP A 135 11.44 -8.84 1.41
N LEU A 136 10.40 -9.50 0.90
CA LEU A 136 9.04 -8.99 0.84
C LEU A 136 8.07 -10.06 1.35
N GLY A 137 7.01 -9.64 2.05
CA GLY A 137 5.90 -10.47 2.51
C GLY A 137 4.55 -9.89 2.12
N TYR A 138 3.51 -10.70 2.12
CA TYR A 138 2.15 -10.26 1.79
C TYR A 138 1.67 -9.16 2.73
N CYS A 139 1.05 -8.14 2.16
CA CYS A 139 0.51 -7.02 2.89
C CYS A 139 -0.92 -6.73 2.42
N ASN A 140 -1.81 -6.40 3.36
CA ASN A 140 -3.21 -6.09 3.08
C ASN A 140 -3.34 -4.60 2.76
N VAL A 141 -3.73 -4.27 1.53
CA VAL A 141 -3.88 -2.90 1.01
C VAL A 141 -5.18 -2.74 0.21
N PRO A 142 -5.68 -1.52 0.04
CA PRO A 142 -6.92 -1.23 -0.68
C PRO A 142 -6.96 -1.77 -2.11
N ASP A 143 -5.85 -1.69 -2.80
CA ASP A 143 -5.65 -2.11 -4.19
C ASP A 143 -6.12 -3.53 -4.46
N LEU A 144 -5.92 -4.44 -3.49
CA LEU A 144 -6.33 -5.83 -3.61
C LEU A 144 -7.84 -5.99 -3.81
N SER A 145 -8.65 -5.02 -3.37
CA SER A 145 -10.10 -4.97 -3.63
C SER A 145 -10.47 -4.14 -4.85
N LEU A 146 -9.72 -3.07 -5.11
CA LEU A 146 -10.06 -2.09 -6.16
C LEU A 146 -9.60 -2.56 -7.54
N PHE A 147 -8.41 -3.14 -7.65
CA PHE A 147 -7.80 -3.49 -8.94
C PHE A 147 -8.51 -4.62 -9.71
N PRO A 148 -9.11 -5.64 -9.08
CA PRO A 148 -9.91 -6.61 -9.84
C PRO A 148 -11.09 -5.98 -10.60
N GLN A 149 -11.68 -4.92 -10.05
CA GLN A 149 -12.76 -4.17 -10.72
C GLN A 149 -12.21 -3.21 -11.77
N ARG A 150 -11.08 -2.54 -11.47
CA ARG A 150 -10.45 -1.58 -12.38
C ARG A 150 -9.81 -2.25 -13.59
N TYR A 151 -9.24 -3.44 -13.43
CA TYR A 151 -8.53 -4.20 -14.46
C TYR A 151 -9.15 -5.59 -14.63
N PRO A 152 -10.31 -5.73 -15.28
CA PRO A 152 -11.09 -6.98 -15.31
C PRO A 152 -10.38 -8.17 -15.96
N SER A 153 -9.39 -7.92 -16.84
CA SER A 153 -8.59 -8.99 -17.47
C SER A 153 -7.55 -9.60 -16.54
N VAL A 154 -7.23 -8.92 -15.44
CA VAL A 154 -6.17 -9.34 -14.51
C VAL A 154 -6.65 -10.53 -13.67
N ARG A 155 -5.85 -11.59 -13.66
CA ARG A 155 -6.10 -12.82 -12.89
C ARG A 155 -5.31 -12.92 -11.61
N ASP A 156 -4.20 -12.17 -11.51
CA ASP A 156 -3.32 -12.17 -10.33
C ASP A 156 -2.97 -10.74 -9.91
N ILE A 157 -3.29 -10.41 -8.65
CA ILE A 157 -2.92 -9.13 -8.04
C ILE A 157 -2.23 -9.43 -6.73
N VAL A 158 -0.96 -9.02 -6.62
CA VAL A 158 -0.13 -9.30 -5.46
C VAL A 158 0.57 -8.05 -5.00
N PHE A 159 0.28 -7.64 -3.77
CA PHE A 159 1.05 -6.61 -3.08
C PHE A 159 1.91 -7.22 -1.99
N ARG A 160 3.14 -6.73 -1.87
CA ARG A 160 4.06 -7.10 -0.80
C ARG A 160 4.73 -5.87 -0.20
N ALA A 161 5.00 -5.95 1.09
CA ALA A 161 5.84 -4.98 1.77
C ALA A 161 7.07 -5.66 2.37
N GLY A 162 8.13 -4.90 2.54
CA GLY A 162 9.36 -5.40 3.14
C GLY A 162 9.95 -4.46 4.18
N LEU A 163 10.91 -4.98 4.93
CA LEU A 163 11.80 -4.22 5.78
C LEU A 163 13.21 -4.35 5.19
N GLU A 164 13.99 -3.28 5.24
CA GLU A 164 15.34 -3.26 4.66
C GLU A 164 16.22 -4.36 5.25
N LEU A 165 16.28 -4.44 6.58
CA LEU A 165 17.10 -5.41 7.26
C LEU A 165 16.45 -6.79 7.22
N SER A 166 17.16 -7.77 6.65
CA SER A 166 16.70 -9.15 6.55
C SER A 166 16.33 -9.72 7.91
N LEU A 167 17.08 -9.40 8.97
CA LEU A 167 16.80 -9.84 10.34
C LEU A 167 15.43 -9.37 10.81
N LEU A 168 15.11 -8.09 10.64
CA LEU A 168 13.82 -7.52 11.05
C LEU A 168 12.67 -8.09 10.21
N HIS A 169 12.90 -8.27 8.89
CA HIS A 169 11.88 -8.84 8.01
C HIS A 169 11.57 -10.30 8.37
N LEU A 170 12.60 -11.13 8.51
CA LEU A 170 12.44 -12.54 8.86
C LEU A 170 11.92 -12.71 10.31
N GLY A 171 12.29 -11.80 11.21
CA GLY A 171 11.69 -11.73 12.56
C GLY A 171 10.18 -11.48 12.50
N THR A 172 9.73 -10.48 11.72
CA THR A 172 8.30 -10.19 11.51
C THR A 172 7.59 -11.36 10.84
N TRP A 173 8.23 -12.01 9.87
CA TRP A 173 7.71 -13.24 9.28
C TRP A 173 7.53 -14.37 10.33
N ALA A 174 8.51 -14.58 11.21
CA ALA A 174 8.38 -15.56 12.29
C ALA A 174 7.24 -15.21 13.27
N LEU A 175 7.12 -13.93 13.64
CA LEU A 175 5.99 -13.43 14.45
C LEU A 175 4.64 -13.69 13.78
N SER A 176 4.57 -13.63 12.44
CA SER A 176 3.34 -13.91 11.70
C SER A 176 2.85 -15.35 11.85
N TRP A 177 3.76 -16.31 12.01
CA TRP A 177 3.40 -17.70 12.26
C TRP A 177 2.82 -17.90 13.66
N LEU A 178 3.38 -17.23 14.70
CA LEU A 178 2.83 -17.27 16.05
C LEU A 178 1.39 -16.74 16.11
N ALA A 179 1.12 -15.66 15.37
CA ALA A 179 -0.24 -15.14 15.26
C ALA A 179 -1.17 -16.08 14.47
N ARG A 180 -0.68 -16.68 13.38
CA ARG A 180 -1.45 -17.63 12.57
C ARG A 180 -1.83 -18.90 13.37
N TRP A 181 -0.95 -19.37 14.24
CA TRP A 181 -1.21 -20.52 15.11
C TRP A 181 -2.05 -20.16 16.35
N GLY A 182 -2.42 -18.89 16.52
CA GLY A 182 -3.24 -18.45 17.65
C GLY A 182 -2.48 -18.29 18.97
N ILE A 183 -1.14 -18.42 18.97
CA ILE A 183 -0.30 -18.24 20.17
C ILE A 183 -0.35 -16.77 20.60
N VAL A 184 -0.37 -15.84 19.65
CA VAL A 184 -0.52 -14.40 19.90
C VAL A 184 -1.71 -13.89 19.09
N GLY A 185 -2.70 -13.32 19.77
CA GLY A 185 -3.91 -12.86 19.10
C GLY A 185 -3.72 -11.59 18.26
N ASP A 186 -2.88 -10.65 18.70
CA ASP A 186 -2.68 -9.37 18.04
C ASP A 186 -1.33 -8.73 18.40
N TRP A 187 -0.44 -8.66 17.42
CA TRP A 187 0.86 -8.02 17.56
C TRP A 187 0.82 -6.51 17.69
N SER A 188 -0.25 -5.84 17.24
CA SER A 188 -0.38 -4.39 17.32
C SER A 188 -0.36 -3.86 18.76
N ARG A 189 -0.76 -4.70 19.73
CA ARG A 189 -0.70 -4.39 21.17
C ARG A 189 0.75 -4.27 21.67
N HIS A 190 1.69 -4.97 21.03
CA HIS A 190 3.11 -4.95 21.35
C HIS A 190 3.91 -3.96 20.51
N ALA A 191 3.24 -3.14 19.69
CA ALA A 191 3.88 -2.17 18.80
C ALA A 191 4.87 -1.22 19.51
N PRO A 192 4.60 -0.68 20.72
CA PRO A 192 5.58 0.18 21.41
C PRO A 192 6.89 -0.54 21.74
N SER A 193 6.82 -1.78 22.18
CA SER A 193 8.01 -2.57 22.53
C SER A 193 8.79 -3.02 21.31
N LEU A 194 8.09 -3.44 20.25
CA LEU A 194 8.69 -3.84 18.99
C LEU A 194 9.32 -2.65 18.25
N LEU A 195 8.70 -1.47 18.33
CA LEU A 195 9.29 -0.24 17.79
C LEU A 195 10.61 0.07 18.51
N ARG A 196 10.62 0.13 19.84
CA ARG A 196 11.85 0.36 20.61
C ARG A 196 12.94 -0.68 20.28
N ALA A 197 12.60 -1.95 20.22
CA ALA A 197 13.54 -3.00 19.83
C ALA A 197 14.11 -2.78 18.40
N SER A 198 13.30 -2.32 17.48
CA SER A 198 13.74 -2.03 16.11
C SER A 198 14.67 -0.81 16.03
N GLU A 199 14.58 0.13 16.99
CA GLU A 199 15.45 1.31 17.07
C GLU A 199 16.92 0.94 17.35
N TRP A 200 17.19 -0.17 18.00
CA TRP A 200 18.56 -0.65 18.19
C TRP A 200 19.28 -0.95 16.87
N PHE A 201 18.52 -1.21 15.82
CA PHE A 201 19.04 -1.53 14.50
C PHE A 201 19.03 -0.33 13.51
N LEU A 202 18.67 0.89 13.96
CA LEU A 202 18.59 2.06 13.07
C LEU A 202 19.88 2.30 12.30
N ARG A 203 21.02 2.19 12.98
CA ARG A 203 22.34 2.44 12.37
C ARG A 203 22.79 1.33 11.41
N ALA A 204 22.15 0.17 11.42
CA ALA A 204 22.52 -0.98 10.59
C ALA A 204 21.92 -0.94 9.17
N GLY A 205 21.02 0.00 8.89
CA GLY A 205 20.39 0.18 7.60
C GLY A 205 20.73 1.53 6.96
N SER A 206 19.97 1.87 5.93
CA SER A 206 20.06 3.11 5.20
C SER A 206 18.75 3.89 5.21
N ASP A 207 18.73 5.08 4.65
CA ASP A 207 17.52 5.84 4.33
C ASP A 207 16.92 5.46 2.96
N ILE A 208 17.57 4.53 2.25
CA ILE A 208 17.23 4.15 0.88
C ILE A 208 16.05 3.19 0.87
N GLY A 209 14.96 3.66 0.33
CA GLY A 209 13.74 2.88 0.13
C GLY A 209 13.27 2.90 -1.32
N GLY A 210 12.24 2.13 -1.63
CA GLY A 210 11.68 2.15 -2.97
C GLY A 210 10.43 1.32 -3.15
N MET A 211 9.95 1.39 -4.36
CA MET A 211 8.75 0.70 -4.85
C MET A 211 9.05 0.05 -6.20
N HIS A 212 8.37 -1.05 -6.47
CA HIS A 212 8.30 -1.61 -7.82
C HIS A 212 6.85 -1.87 -8.20
N VAL A 213 6.58 -1.77 -9.48
CA VAL A 213 5.33 -2.21 -10.10
C VAL A 213 5.69 -3.02 -11.33
N THR A 214 5.25 -4.27 -11.37
CA THR A 214 5.44 -5.17 -12.51
C THR A 214 4.07 -5.57 -13.06
N VAL A 215 3.86 -5.32 -14.33
CA VAL A 215 2.69 -5.81 -15.08
C VAL A 215 3.15 -6.85 -16.08
N THR A 216 2.42 -7.97 -16.13
CA THR A 216 2.58 -8.97 -17.19
C THR A 216 1.26 -9.08 -17.94
N GLY A 217 1.30 -9.04 -19.25
CA GLY A 217 0.11 -9.07 -20.10
C GLY A 217 0.45 -9.45 -21.54
N ASN A 218 -0.57 -9.60 -22.37
CA ASN A 218 -0.40 -9.88 -23.79
C ASN A 218 -0.42 -8.58 -24.59
N ASP A 219 0.49 -8.45 -25.55
CA ASP A 219 0.46 -7.37 -26.54
C ASP A 219 -0.61 -7.64 -27.64
N ALA A 220 -0.72 -6.75 -28.60
CA ALA A 220 -1.66 -6.88 -29.72
C ALA A 220 -1.42 -8.13 -30.57
N LYS A 221 -0.21 -8.71 -30.53
CA LYS A 221 0.16 -9.94 -31.25
C LYS A 221 0.04 -11.18 -30.36
N GLN A 222 -0.52 -11.06 -29.14
CA GLN A 222 -0.66 -12.11 -28.15
C GLN A 222 0.68 -12.63 -27.57
N TYR A 223 1.76 -11.89 -27.71
CA TYR A 223 3.01 -12.22 -27.02
C TYR A 223 2.95 -11.76 -25.57
N LEU A 224 3.43 -12.63 -24.67
CA LEU A 224 3.53 -12.30 -23.25
C LEU A 224 4.65 -11.29 -23.02
N VAL A 225 4.28 -10.11 -22.57
CA VAL A 225 5.18 -9.00 -22.27
C VAL A 225 5.17 -8.72 -20.78
N ARG A 226 6.34 -8.45 -20.23
CA ARG A 226 6.51 -8.02 -18.83
C ARG A 226 7.16 -6.64 -18.81
N ARG A 227 6.50 -5.69 -18.14
CA ARG A 227 7.03 -4.33 -17.90
C ARG A 227 7.19 -4.12 -16.42
N THR A 228 8.30 -3.51 -16.02
CA THR A 228 8.57 -3.19 -14.61
C THR A 228 9.02 -1.75 -14.48
N TRP A 229 8.39 -1.07 -13.55
CA TRP A 229 8.78 0.27 -13.12
C TRP A 229 9.36 0.20 -11.72
N TYR A 230 10.36 1.03 -11.46
CA TYR A 230 11.01 1.16 -10.17
C TYR A 230 11.04 2.63 -9.74
N LEU A 231 10.83 2.85 -8.44
CA LEU A 231 11.14 4.09 -7.75
C LEU A 231 12.17 3.76 -6.67
N VAL A 232 13.24 4.54 -6.61
CA VAL A 232 14.21 4.52 -5.51
C VAL A 232 14.23 5.91 -4.90
N ALA A 233 14.06 5.98 -3.59
CA ALA A 233 14.10 7.19 -2.80
C ALA A 233 15.34 7.14 -1.88
N GLU A 234 16.12 8.20 -1.90
CA GLU A 234 17.36 8.37 -1.15
C GLU A 234 17.31 9.70 -0.38
N ASN A 235 18.31 9.99 0.41
CA ASN A 235 18.48 11.29 1.10
C ASN A 235 17.28 11.70 1.96
N GLY A 236 16.56 10.71 2.51
CA GLY A 236 15.39 10.97 3.35
C GLY A 236 14.09 11.28 2.58
N ASP A 237 14.06 11.17 1.25
CA ASP A 237 12.88 11.47 0.42
C ASP A 237 11.78 10.41 0.52
N GLY A 238 12.07 9.23 1.08
CA GLY A 238 11.09 8.14 1.23
C GLY A 238 9.72 8.57 1.77
N PRO A 239 9.64 9.34 2.87
CA PRO A 239 8.37 9.84 3.41
C PRO A 239 7.59 10.78 2.51
N GLN A 240 8.23 11.40 1.51
CA GLN A 240 7.57 12.31 0.56
C GLN A 240 6.77 11.54 -0.50
N VAL A 241 7.19 10.33 -0.84
CA VAL A 241 6.57 9.51 -1.88
C VAL A 241 5.06 9.31 -1.64
N PRO A 242 4.58 8.93 -0.44
CA PRO A 242 3.16 8.81 -0.16
C PRO A 242 2.36 10.11 -0.32
N CYS A 243 2.99 11.27 -0.16
CA CYS A 243 2.32 12.55 -0.27
C CYS A 243 2.15 13.03 -1.72
N THR A 244 2.91 12.49 -2.66
CA THR A 244 2.92 12.93 -4.06
C THR A 244 1.54 12.91 -4.71
N PRO A 245 0.72 11.86 -4.62
CA PRO A 245 -0.61 11.86 -5.22
C PRO A 245 -1.53 12.94 -4.63
N SER A 246 -1.50 13.13 -3.31
CA SER A 246 -2.29 14.18 -2.65
C SER A 246 -1.91 15.58 -3.14
N VAL A 247 -0.60 15.85 -3.29
CA VAL A 247 -0.11 17.14 -3.79
C VAL A 247 -0.59 17.39 -5.22
N VAL A 248 -0.55 16.36 -6.07
CA VAL A 248 -1.05 16.45 -7.46
C VAL A 248 -2.56 16.74 -7.47
N LEU A 249 -3.34 16.02 -6.66
CA LEU A 249 -4.79 16.20 -6.57
C LEU A 249 -5.16 17.59 -6.02
N ILE A 250 -4.46 18.10 -5.01
CA ILE A 250 -4.66 19.45 -4.48
C ILE A 250 -4.37 20.50 -5.56
N LYS A 251 -3.30 20.34 -6.33
CA LYS A 251 -2.99 21.25 -7.45
C LYS A 251 -4.06 21.22 -8.53
N LYS A 252 -4.57 20.03 -8.89
CA LYS A 252 -5.67 19.88 -9.85
C LYS A 252 -6.95 20.54 -9.33
N LEU A 253 -7.29 20.32 -8.07
CA LEU A 253 -8.44 20.94 -7.42
C LEU A 253 -8.33 22.46 -7.44
N ALA A 254 -7.17 23.03 -7.08
CA ALA A 254 -6.93 24.47 -7.10
C ALA A 254 -7.01 25.11 -8.51
N ARG A 255 -6.83 24.30 -9.56
CA ARG A 255 -6.98 24.74 -10.97
C ARG A 255 -8.39 24.50 -11.52
N GLY A 256 -9.32 23.96 -10.73
CA GLY A 256 -10.64 23.60 -11.21
C GLY A 256 -10.68 22.41 -12.17
N GLU A 257 -9.63 21.58 -12.19
CA GLU A 257 -9.54 20.37 -13.02
C GLU A 257 -10.26 19.16 -12.38
N LEU A 258 -10.73 19.30 -11.13
CA LEU A 258 -11.52 18.32 -10.40
C LEU A 258 -12.81 18.98 -9.93
N THR A 259 -13.96 18.42 -10.33
CA THR A 259 -15.30 18.88 -9.97
C THR A 259 -16.16 17.74 -9.43
#